data_6dea4b25d31ef37f7bac8c496bc90494
#
_entry.id   6dea4b25d31ef37f7bac8c496bc90494
#
_cell.length_a   1.000
_cell.length_b   1.000
_cell.length_c   1.000
_cell.angle_alpha   90.00
_cell.angle_beta   90.00
_cell.angle_gamma   90.00
#
_symmetry.space_group_name_H-M   'P 1'
#
loop_
_entity.id
_entity.type
_entity.pdbx_description
1 polymer ?
#
loop_
_entity_poly.entity_id
_entity_poly.type
_entity_poly.pdbx_seq_one_letter_code
_entity_poly.pdbx_strand_id
1 'polypeptide(L)'
;MTAIDLLNALKAYMEDKVKDMRLIARVLENGTDPGERPPLVFIGNLPNKEQEKKAAPYILLKLLTKKVDDEENVCRVRIICVTFSEDKNENYMQCLNLVTKIETSLLEDVVIDEHYSCQKPIETIIYDENMELYQVGELMTIWELPQIHRDVR
;
A
#
# COMPACT_ATOMS: atom_id res chain seq x y z
N MET A 1 -0.61 -12.17 17.69
CA MET A 1 -0.50 -11.49 16.39
C MET A 1 -0.14 -10.06 16.57
N THR A 2 0.83 -9.60 15.82
CA THR A 2 1.44 -8.30 16.00
C THR A 2 1.17 -7.39 14.80
N ALA A 3 1.55 -6.12 14.93
CA ALA A 3 1.51 -5.18 13.79
C ALA A 3 2.43 -5.65 12.65
N ILE A 4 3.54 -6.32 12.98
CA ILE A 4 4.45 -6.89 11.98
C ILE A 4 3.75 -7.99 11.19
N ASP A 5 2.99 -8.84 11.87
CA ASP A 5 2.21 -9.90 11.20
C ASP A 5 1.14 -9.29 10.28
N LEU A 6 0.49 -8.22 10.71
CA LEU A 6 -0.45 -7.48 9.87
C LEU A 6 0.23 -6.93 8.61
N LEU A 7 1.38 -6.27 8.76
CA LEU A 7 2.09 -5.69 7.62
C LEU A 7 2.55 -6.77 6.63
N ASN A 8 3.02 -7.91 7.13
CA ASN A 8 3.38 -9.04 6.27
C ASN A 8 2.18 -9.62 5.54
N ALA A 9 1.05 -9.76 6.21
CA ALA A 9 -0.19 -10.22 5.60
C ALA A 9 -0.69 -9.25 4.54
N LEU A 10 -0.61 -7.93 4.82
CA LEU A 10 -0.97 -6.89 3.86
C LEU A 10 -0.06 -6.90 2.63
N LYS A 11 1.23 -7.11 2.82
CA LYS A 11 2.17 -7.20 1.70
C LYS A 11 1.78 -8.33 0.74
N ALA A 12 1.56 -9.52 1.27
CA ALA A 12 1.14 -10.68 0.46
C ALA A 12 -0.21 -10.42 -0.23
N TYR A 13 -1.15 -9.83 0.51
CA TYR A 13 -2.46 -9.46 -0.03
C TYR A 13 -2.36 -8.47 -1.18
N MET A 14 -1.58 -7.40 -1.01
CA MET A 14 -1.40 -6.38 -2.06
C MET A 14 -0.72 -6.96 -3.28
N GLU A 15 0.34 -7.74 -3.10
CA GLU A 15 1.03 -8.40 -4.21
C GLU A 15 0.08 -9.26 -5.05
N ASP A 16 -0.83 -9.99 -4.40
CA ASP A 16 -1.83 -10.79 -5.11
C ASP A 16 -2.85 -9.92 -5.87
N LYS A 17 -3.33 -8.85 -5.24
CA LYS A 17 -4.38 -8.01 -5.84
C LYS A 17 -3.88 -7.16 -7.01
N VAL A 18 -2.61 -6.79 -7.03
CA VAL A 18 -2.06 -5.92 -8.08
C VAL A 18 -1.23 -6.67 -9.12
N LYS A 19 -1.06 -7.98 -8.99
CA LYS A 19 -0.17 -8.78 -9.86
C LYS A 19 -0.48 -8.69 -11.36
N ASP A 20 -1.73 -8.43 -11.70
CA ASP A 20 -2.16 -8.34 -13.10
C ASP A 20 -2.20 -6.91 -13.64
N MET A 21 -1.89 -5.92 -12.80
CA MET A 21 -1.82 -4.53 -13.24
C MET A 21 -0.57 -4.28 -14.07
N ARG A 22 -0.71 -3.44 -15.09
CA ARG A 22 0.40 -3.02 -15.95
C ARG A 22 0.51 -1.52 -15.87
N LEU A 23 1.43 -1.05 -15.03
CA LEU A 23 1.70 0.36 -14.83
C LEU A 23 3.05 0.72 -15.46
N ILE A 24 3.16 1.95 -15.94
CA ILE A 24 4.38 2.42 -16.58
C ILE A 24 5.54 2.38 -15.58
N ALA A 25 6.61 1.71 -15.94
CA ALA A 25 7.84 1.64 -15.18
C ALA A 25 8.93 2.44 -15.90
N ARG A 26 9.84 3.03 -15.11
CA ARG A 26 10.97 3.74 -15.67
C ARG A 26 11.90 2.76 -16.38
N VAL A 27 12.20 3.02 -17.65
CA VAL A 27 13.14 2.21 -18.41
C VAL A 27 14.54 2.41 -17.84
N LEU A 28 15.16 1.33 -17.41
CA LEU A 28 16.54 1.36 -16.95
C LEU A 28 17.49 1.53 -18.14
N GLU A 29 18.66 2.12 -17.89
CA GLU A 29 19.65 2.45 -18.93
C GLU A 29 20.10 1.24 -19.76
N ASN A 30 19.96 0.03 -19.25
CA ASN A 30 20.34 -1.20 -19.98
C ASN A 30 19.28 -1.70 -20.97
N GLY A 31 18.15 -1.03 -21.09
CA GLY A 31 17.13 -1.31 -22.10
C GLY A 31 16.40 -2.65 -22.00
N THR A 32 16.52 -3.36 -20.88
CA THR A 32 15.88 -4.67 -20.70
C THR A 32 14.53 -4.61 -20.00
N ASP A 33 14.10 -3.43 -19.58
CA ASP A 33 12.82 -3.24 -18.89
C ASP A 33 11.67 -3.27 -19.91
N PRO A 34 10.59 -4.05 -19.67
CA PRO A 34 9.41 -4.07 -20.55
C PRO A 34 8.63 -2.75 -20.59
N GLY A 35 8.97 -1.75 -19.78
CA GLY A 35 8.27 -0.47 -19.71
C GLY A 35 6.97 -0.49 -18.90
N GLU A 36 6.43 -1.64 -18.63
CA GLU A 36 5.23 -1.81 -17.81
C GLU A 36 5.37 -3.02 -16.90
N ARG A 37 4.88 -2.89 -15.68
CA ARG A 37 4.89 -4.00 -14.72
C ARG A 37 3.90 -3.75 -13.58
N PRO A 38 3.57 -4.77 -12.78
CA PRO A 38 2.83 -4.56 -11.53
C PRO A 38 3.66 -3.71 -10.55
N PRO A 39 3.00 -2.98 -9.65
CA PRO A 39 3.74 -2.28 -8.61
C PRO A 39 4.42 -3.25 -7.66
N LEU A 40 5.61 -2.87 -7.20
CA LEU A 40 6.33 -3.58 -6.14
C LEU A 40 5.75 -3.18 -4.79
N VAL A 41 5.77 -4.08 -3.81
CA VAL A 41 5.24 -3.81 -2.47
C VAL A 41 6.36 -3.90 -1.44
N PHE A 42 6.52 -2.85 -0.65
CA PHE A 42 7.52 -2.77 0.41
C PHE A 42 6.87 -2.43 1.75
N ILE A 43 7.48 -2.91 2.84
CA ILE A 43 7.10 -2.55 4.19
C ILE A 43 8.10 -1.54 4.73
N GLY A 44 7.59 -0.42 5.25
CA GLY A 44 8.41 0.62 5.83
C GLY A 44 9.00 1.54 4.80
N ASN A 45 10.28 1.44 4.55
CA ASN A 45 11.01 2.30 3.63
C ASN A 45 11.55 1.53 2.43
N LEU A 46 11.84 2.24 1.36
CA LEU A 46 12.57 1.66 0.24
C LEU A 46 14.00 1.31 0.66
N PRO A 47 14.59 0.27 0.05
CA PRO A 47 15.93 -0.20 0.44
C PRO A 47 17.03 0.86 0.42
N ASN A 48 16.99 1.81 -0.53
CA ASN A 48 17.88 2.96 -0.56
C ASN A 48 17.32 4.10 -1.42
N LYS A 49 17.89 5.31 -1.28
CA LYS A 49 17.40 6.51 -1.99
C LYS A 49 17.55 6.44 -3.51
N GLU A 50 18.52 5.71 -4.02
CA GLU A 50 18.69 5.55 -5.47
C GLU A 50 17.58 4.69 -6.05
N GLN A 51 17.11 3.71 -5.28
CA GLN A 51 16.02 2.85 -5.71
C GLN A 51 14.65 3.55 -5.63
N GLU A 52 14.49 4.61 -4.83
CA GLU A 52 13.25 5.39 -4.80
C GLU A 52 12.84 5.87 -6.19
N LYS A 53 13.80 6.31 -6.99
CA LYS A 53 13.53 6.79 -8.35
C LYS A 53 13.34 5.68 -9.36
N LYS A 54 13.89 4.48 -9.10
CA LYS A 54 13.86 3.35 -10.03
C LYS A 54 12.77 2.34 -9.69
N ALA A 55 12.22 2.41 -8.48
CA ALA A 55 11.26 1.42 -8.01
C ALA A 55 9.82 1.68 -8.44
N ALA A 56 9.48 2.90 -8.87
CA ALA A 56 8.12 3.20 -9.31
C ALA A 56 7.72 2.38 -10.54
N PRO A 57 6.51 1.80 -10.57
CA PRO A 57 5.44 1.94 -9.58
C PRO A 57 5.68 1.07 -8.34
N TYR A 58 5.35 1.59 -7.17
CA TYR A 58 5.46 0.82 -5.94
C TYR A 58 4.40 1.21 -4.91
N ILE A 59 4.23 0.33 -3.93
CA ILE A 59 3.36 0.53 -2.77
C ILE A 59 4.22 0.40 -1.51
N LEU A 60 4.10 1.37 -0.60
CA LEU A 60 4.71 1.31 0.72
C LEU A 60 3.63 1.10 1.79
N LEU A 61 3.87 0.14 2.68
CA LEU A 61 3.00 -0.12 3.81
C LEU A 61 3.67 0.39 5.08
N LYS A 62 3.08 1.38 5.73
CA LYS A 62 3.63 2.00 6.93
C LYS A 62 2.63 1.99 8.08
N LEU A 63 3.05 1.47 9.22
CA LEU A 63 2.28 1.59 10.45
C LEU A 63 2.31 3.05 10.91
N LEU A 64 1.15 3.64 11.12
CA LEU A 64 1.02 4.99 11.62
C LEU A 64 0.83 5.00 13.14
N THR A 65 -0.14 4.25 13.62
CA THR A 65 -0.43 4.14 15.04
C THR A 65 -0.86 2.74 15.40
N LYS A 66 -0.67 2.38 16.66
CA LYS A 66 -1.20 1.17 17.25
C LYS A 66 -1.76 1.47 18.63
N LYS A 67 -2.96 0.99 18.90
CA LYS A 67 -3.61 1.13 20.20
C LYS A 67 -4.06 -0.24 20.69
N VAL A 68 -3.57 -0.62 21.85
CA VAL A 68 -3.96 -1.88 22.51
C VAL A 68 -4.43 -1.56 23.93
N ASP A 69 -5.64 -1.97 24.25
CA ASP A 69 -6.17 -1.91 25.62
C ASP A 69 -7.04 -3.16 25.87
N ASP A 70 -7.77 -3.17 26.96
CA ASP A 70 -8.60 -4.33 27.32
C ASP A 70 -9.74 -4.59 26.34
N GLU A 71 -10.11 -3.58 25.54
CA GLU A 71 -11.25 -3.67 24.62
C GLU A 71 -10.82 -3.63 23.15
N GLU A 72 -9.68 -3.04 22.84
CA GLU A 72 -9.24 -2.79 21.46
C GLU A 72 -7.82 -3.26 21.18
N ASN A 73 -7.61 -3.78 19.97
CA ASN A 73 -6.31 -3.95 19.38
C ASN A 73 -6.43 -3.42 17.95
N VAL A 74 -6.07 -2.15 17.75
CA VAL A 74 -6.31 -1.41 16.52
C VAL A 74 -5.02 -0.82 15.99
N CYS A 75 -4.78 -1.03 14.70
CA CYS A 75 -3.68 -0.41 13.98
C CYS A 75 -4.21 0.53 12.91
N ARG A 76 -3.52 1.65 12.71
CA ARG A 76 -3.71 2.50 11.52
C ARG A 76 -2.51 2.32 10.61
N VAL A 77 -2.80 2.00 9.36
CA VAL A 77 -1.77 1.73 8.36
C VAL A 77 -1.94 2.68 7.18
N ARG A 78 -0.84 3.29 6.78
CA ARG A 78 -0.76 4.09 5.56
C ARG A 78 -0.35 3.19 4.42
N ILE A 79 -1.11 3.24 3.34
CA ILE A 79 -0.79 2.54 2.09
C ILE A 79 -0.44 3.62 1.08
N ILE A 80 0.84 3.78 0.78
CA ILE A 80 1.35 4.85 -0.08
C ILE A 80 1.65 4.27 -1.45
N CYS A 81 1.01 4.83 -2.48
CA CYS A 81 1.16 4.40 -3.86
C CYS A 81 1.90 5.45 -4.67
N VAL A 82 2.94 5.03 -5.38
CA VAL A 82 3.72 5.94 -6.22
C VAL A 82 3.75 5.39 -7.63
N THR A 83 3.36 6.22 -8.59
CA THR A 83 3.37 5.88 -10.02
C THR A 83 4.30 6.81 -10.79
N PHE A 84 4.65 6.41 -12.00
CA PHE A 84 5.57 7.12 -12.86
C PHE A 84 4.99 7.26 -14.26
N SER A 85 5.09 8.47 -14.83
CA SER A 85 4.84 8.71 -16.26
C SER A 85 5.40 10.07 -16.63
N GLU A 86 5.83 10.20 -17.88
CA GLU A 86 6.24 11.48 -18.43
C GLU A 86 5.02 12.37 -18.74
N ASP A 87 3.83 11.78 -18.91
CA ASP A 87 2.58 12.49 -19.07
C ASP A 87 1.87 12.63 -17.72
N LYS A 88 1.68 13.87 -17.27
CA LYS A 88 1.08 14.15 -15.95
C LYS A 88 -0.34 13.63 -15.80
N ASN A 89 -1.15 13.77 -16.86
CA ASN A 89 -2.55 13.30 -16.81
C ASN A 89 -2.63 11.77 -16.77
N GLU A 90 -1.79 11.11 -17.56
CA GLU A 90 -1.68 9.66 -17.54
C GLU A 90 -1.20 9.17 -16.18
N ASN A 91 -0.21 9.86 -15.60
CA ASN A 91 0.32 9.50 -14.28
C ASN A 91 -0.73 9.64 -13.19
N TYR A 92 -1.50 10.73 -13.21
CA TYR A 92 -2.62 10.93 -12.30
C TYR A 92 -3.64 9.79 -12.40
N MET A 93 -4.03 9.41 -13.61
CA MET A 93 -4.99 8.34 -13.83
C MET A 93 -4.46 6.97 -13.41
N GLN A 94 -3.18 6.69 -13.64
CA GLN A 94 -2.56 5.45 -13.16
C GLN A 94 -2.57 5.36 -11.64
N CYS A 95 -2.22 6.44 -10.97
CA CYS A 95 -2.24 6.50 -9.52
C CYS A 95 -3.65 6.31 -8.97
N LEU A 96 -4.62 6.99 -9.57
CA LEU A 96 -6.02 6.85 -9.19
C LEU A 96 -6.53 5.41 -9.40
N ASN A 97 -6.16 4.78 -10.51
CA ASN A 97 -6.52 3.39 -10.77
C ASN A 97 -5.91 2.45 -9.73
N LEU A 98 -4.68 2.68 -9.34
CA LEU A 98 -4.00 1.84 -8.35
C LEU A 98 -4.67 1.97 -6.97
N VAL A 99 -4.89 3.19 -6.49
CA VAL A 99 -5.56 3.39 -5.18
C VAL A 99 -6.98 2.87 -5.20
N THR A 100 -7.70 3.02 -6.31
CA THR A 100 -9.06 2.51 -6.46
C THR A 100 -9.09 0.98 -6.43
N LYS A 101 -8.14 0.33 -7.08
CA LYS A 101 -8.02 -1.12 -7.04
C LYS A 101 -7.83 -1.63 -5.62
N ILE A 102 -6.97 -0.99 -4.85
CA ILE A 102 -6.71 -1.35 -3.46
C ILE A 102 -7.96 -1.08 -2.60
N GLU A 103 -8.55 0.09 -2.72
CA GLU A 103 -9.76 0.46 -1.97
C GLU A 103 -10.88 -0.53 -2.22
N THR A 104 -11.17 -0.82 -3.48
CA THR A 104 -12.23 -1.76 -3.87
C THR A 104 -11.95 -3.16 -3.30
N SER A 105 -10.71 -3.62 -3.40
CA SER A 105 -10.32 -4.93 -2.88
C SER A 105 -10.53 -5.03 -1.37
N LEU A 106 -10.13 -4.00 -0.62
CA LEU A 106 -10.31 -3.98 0.83
C LEU A 106 -11.78 -3.91 1.24
N LEU A 107 -12.61 -3.19 0.48
CA LEU A 107 -14.05 -3.12 0.73
C LEU A 107 -14.75 -4.45 0.43
N GLU A 108 -14.29 -5.19 -0.57
CA GLU A 108 -14.86 -6.50 -0.93
C GLU A 108 -14.47 -7.59 0.05
N ASP A 109 -13.19 -7.63 0.43
CA ASP A 109 -12.67 -8.72 1.24
C ASP A 109 -12.87 -8.52 2.73
N VAL A 110 -12.85 -7.29 3.23
CA VAL A 110 -13.04 -6.89 4.62
C VAL A 110 -12.05 -7.52 5.60
N VAL A 111 -11.90 -8.85 5.57
CA VAL A 111 -10.98 -9.60 6.44
C VAL A 111 -9.84 -10.17 5.62
N ILE A 112 -8.61 -9.96 6.09
CA ILE A 112 -7.39 -10.44 5.45
C ILE A 112 -6.74 -11.48 6.35
N ASP A 113 -6.24 -12.57 5.74
CA ASP A 113 -5.54 -13.66 6.43
C ASP A 113 -6.32 -14.18 7.63
N GLU A 114 -7.66 -14.22 7.51
CA GLU A 114 -8.60 -14.74 8.52
C GLU A 114 -8.58 -14.00 9.87
N HIS A 115 -7.64 -13.07 10.07
CA HIS A 115 -7.39 -12.47 11.39
C HIS A 115 -7.51 -10.95 11.44
N TYR A 116 -7.38 -10.26 10.31
CA TYR A 116 -7.25 -8.81 10.29
C TYR A 116 -8.44 -8.19 9.58
N SER A 117 -9.23 -7.43 10.33
CA SER A 117 -10.44 -6.81 9.80
C SER A 117 -10.19 -5.34 9.47
N CYS A 118 -10.46 -4.96 8.23
CA CYS A 118 -10.38 -3.57 7.78
C CYS A 118 -11.66 -2.84 8.19
N GLN A 119 -11.50 -1.79 8.97
CA GLN A 119 -12.61 -0.97 9.47
C GLN A 119 -12.83 0.22 8.55
N LYS A 120 -14.06 0.72 8.51
CA LYS A 120 -14.37 2.00 7.87
C LYS A 120 -14.19 3.13 8.89
N PRO A 121 -13.80 4.33 8.46
CA PRO A 121 -13.63 4.74 7.06
C PRO A 121 -12.27 4.35 6.47
N ILE A 122 -12.23 4.20 5.15
CA ILE A 122 -11.00 4.20 4.36
C ILE A 122 -10.92 5.57 3.71
N GLU A 123 -9.87 6.32 3.98
CA GLU A 123 -9.67 7.63 3.38
C GLU A 123 -8.63 7.55 2.28
N THR A 124 -8.93 8.11 1.12
CA THR A 124 -8.03 8.16 -0.02
C THR A 124 -7.61 9.59 -0.29
N ILE A 125 -6.30 9.81 -0.44
CA ILE A 125 -5.72 11.12 -0.73
C ILE A 125 -4.88 10.99 -1.99
N ILE A 126 -5.14 11.85 -2.98
CA ILE A 126 -4.26 11.98 -4.15
C ILE A 126 -3.55 13.32 -3.98
N TYR A 127 -2.24 13.27 -3.87
CA TYR A 127 -1.44 14.46 -3.64
C TYR A 127 -1.30 15.27 -4.92
N ASP A 128 -1.52 16.57 -4.80
CA ASP A 128 -1.45 17.51 -5.92
C ASP A 128 -0.03 18.03 -6.17
N GLU A 129 0.87 17.81 -5.22
CA GLU A 129 2.26 18.21 -5.37
C GLU A 129 3.00 17.32 -6.36
N ASN A 130 3.47 17.94 -7.44
CA ASN A 130 4.25 17.24 -8.45
C ASN A 130 5.69 17.06 -8.00
N MET A 131 6.05 15.84 -7.70
CA MET A 131 7.46 15.47 -7.61
C MET A 131 7.90 15.02 -9.00
N GLU A 132 8.00 15.98 -9.91
CA GLU A 132 8.37 15.77 -11.31
C GLU A 132 7.75 14.50 -11.88
N LEU A 133 8.08 13.62 -12.47
CA LEU A 133 7.50 12.46 -13.13
C LEU A 133 6.78 11.46 -12.21
N TYR A 134 6.62 11.77 -10.93
CA TYR A 134 5.99 10.87 -9.95
C TYR A 134 4.67 11.41 -9.44
N GLN A 135 3.70 10.53 -9.27
CA GLN A 135 2.41 10.83 -8.65
C GLN A 135 2.27 9.99 -7.39
N VAL A 136 1.84 10.62 -6.31
CA VAL A 136 1.65 9.95 -5.02
C VAL A 136 0.17 9.95 -4.63
N GLY A 137 -0.33 8.79 -4.26
CA GLY A 137 -1.64 8.62 -3.65
C GLY A 137 -1.50 7.81 -2.37
N GLU A 138 -2.44 7.95 -1.47
CA GLU A 138 -2.37 7.29 -0.17
C GLU A 138 -3.74 6.85 0.28
N LEU A 139 -3.80 5.65 0.89
CA LEU A 139 -4.98 5.21 1.63
C LEU A 139 -4.63 5.18 3.11
N MET A 140 -5.50 5.79 3.91
CA MET A 140 -5.46 5.70 5.37
C MET A 140 -6.43 4.62 5.80
N THR A 141 -5.92 3.56 6.43
CA THR A 141 -6.72 2.39 6.79
C THR A 141 -6.66 2.11 8.28
N ILE A 142 -7.73 1.51 8.78
CA ILE A 142 -7.88 1.15 10.21
C ILE A 142 -8.08 -0.35 10.26
N TRP A 143 -7.31 -1.03 11.10
CA TRP A 143 -7.32 -2.48 11.22
C TRP A 143 -7.57 -2.93 12.63
N GLU A 144 -8.52 -3.84 12.79
CA GLU A 144 -8.74 -4.52 14.03
C GLU A 144 -8.01 -5.86 14.00
N LEU A 145 -7.22 -6.12 15.02
CA LEU A 145 -6.46 -7.35 15.21
C LEU A 145 -7.10 -8.20 16.29
N PRO A 146 -6.85 -9.52 16.29
CA PRO A 146 -7.33 -10.38 17.38
C PRO A 146 -6.80 -9.90 18.72
N GLN A 147 -7.69 -9.87 19.71
CA GLN A 147 -7.33 -9.52 21.08
C GLN A 147 -6.66 -10.69 21.77
N ILE A 148 -5.64 -10.37 22.57
CA ILE A 148 -5.02 -11.34 23.45
C ILE A 148 -5.67 -11.16 24.83
N HIS A 149 -6.48 -12.13 25.23
CA HIS A 149 -7.06 -12.13 26.56
C HIS A 149 -6.05 -12.68 27.55
N ARG A 150 -5.75 -11.89 28.59
CA ARG A 150 -4.99 -12.41 29.70
C ARG A 150 -5.93 -13.20 30.59
N ASP A 151 -5.56 -14.45 30.86
CA ASP A 151 -6.14 -15.19 31.97
C ASP A 151 -5.66 -14.54 33.27
N VAL A 152 -6.54 -13.78 33.89
CA VAL A 152 -6.28 -13.21 35.20
C VAL A 152 -6.67 -14.27 36.21
N ARG A 153 -5.71 -14.91 36.80
CA ARG A 153 -5.94 -15.81 37.91
C ARG A 153 -5.41 -15.18 39.19
#